data_0f2afaf40f6a40438e1b8c0b4dc27dd5
#
_entry.id   0f2afaf40f6a40438e1b8c0b4dc27dd5
#
_cell.length_a   1.000
_cell.length_b   1.000
_cell.length_c   1.000
_cell.angle_alpha   90.00
_cell.angle_beta   90.00
_cell.angle_gamma   90.00
#
_symmetry.space_group_name_H-M   'P 1'
#
loop_
_entity.id
_entity.type
_entity.pdbx_description
1 polymer ?
#
loop_
_entity_poly.entity_id
_entity_poly.type
_entity_poly.pdbx_seq_one_letter_code
_entity_poly.pdbx_strand_id
1 'polypeptide(L)'
;MYQGFTWPKLGDVMLLTIDVGNTNITLGLYQRKDLGPRWRLATNLDRMPDEYGLQFLSMLSYAECKIADLTGICMASVVPPLTGKIMEACRHYLDLDPLVVDPGVKTGVRIRYEDPRAVGADRIVDAAGYLIAVSISLIADL
;
A
#
# COMPACT_ATOMS: atom_id res chain seq x y z
N MET A 1 -15.89 12.02 -4.09
CA MET A 1 -15.45 10.77 -4.70
C MET A 1 -14.54 11.06 -5.89
N TYR A 2 -13.62 10.21 -6.17
CA TYR A 2 -12.59 10.43 -7.19
C TYR A 2 -13.12 10.13 -8.57
N GLN A 3 -12.94 11.09 -9.48
CA GLN A 3 -13.42 10.99 -10.85
C GLN A 3 -12.63 9.91 -11.60
N GLY A 4 -13.33 9.04 -12.32
CA GLY A 4 -12.72 7.95 -13.08
C GLY A 4 -12.42 6.68 -12.27
N PHE A 5 -12.60 6.73 -10.95
CA PHE A 5 -12.42 5.56 -10.10
C PHE A 5 -13.78 4.89 -9.88
N THR A 6 -13.86 3.61 -10.25
CA THR A 6 -15.06 2.78 -10.03
C THR A 6 -14.76 1.76 -8.95
N TRP A 7 -15.75 1.54 -8.09
CA TRP A 7 -15.59 0.57 -7.02
C TRP A 7 -15.51 -0.87 -7.57
N PRO A 8 -14.73 -1.73 -6.92
CA PRO A 8 -14.55 -3.09 -7.39
C PRO A 8 -15.86 -3.86 -7.33
N LYS A 9 -16.08 -4.65 -8.37
CA LYS A 9 -17.10 -5.69 -8.35
C LYS A 9 -16.56 -6.91 -7.62
N LEU A 10 -17.46 -7.83 -7.26
CA LEU A 10 -17.05 -9.09 -6.64
C LEU A 10 -15.98 -9.78 -7.50
N GLY A 11 -14.84 -10.09 -6.90
CA GLY A 11 -13.70 -10.72 -7.58
C GLY A 11 -12.69 -9.76 -8.20
N ASP A 12 -12.96 -8.45 -8.20
CA ASP A 12 -11.99 -7.46 -8.66
C ASP A 12 -10.82 -7.30 -7.69
N VAL A 13 -9.64 -6.97 -8.24
CA VAL A 13 -8.44 -6.73 -7.45
C VAL A 13 -8.45 -5.29 -6.96
N MET A 14 -8.36 -5.12 -5.64
CA MET A 14 -8.19 -3.84 -5.00
C MET A 14 -6.93 -3.88 -4.15
N LEU A 15 -5.94 -3.08 -4.50
CA LEU A 15 -4.63 -3.07 -3.85
C LEU A 15 -4.38 -1.75 -3.16
N LEU A 16 -3.90 -1.84 -1.92
CA LEU A 16 -3.37 -0.69 -1.21
C LEU A 16 -1.86 -0.68 -1.33
N THR A 17 -1.29 0.41 -1.84
CA THR A 17 0.14 0.61 -1.88
C THR A 17 0.56 1.57 -0.78
N ILE A 18 1.66 1.26 -0.10
CA ILE A 18 2.21 2.09 0.98
C ILE A 18 3.69 2.32 0.69
N ASP A 19 4.06 3.56 0.47
CA ASP A 19 5.44 3.96 0.26
C ASP A 19 5.93 4.77 1.45
N VAL A 20 6.83 4.20 2.23
CA VAL A 20 7.32 4.80 3.47
C VAL A 20 8.64 5.50 3.20
N GLY A 21 8.58 6.82 3.06
CA GLY A 21 9.74 7.67 2.87
C GLY A 21 10.16 8.39 4.15
N ASN A 22 11.31 9.03 4.11
CA ASN A 22 11.85 9.73 5.28
C ASN A 22 11.00 10.92 5.71
N THR A 23 10.30 11.55 4.79
CA THR A 23 9.49 12.75 5.07
C THR A 23 8.01 12.44 5.01
N ASN A 24 7.59 11.62 4.04
CA ASN A 24 6.19 11.32 3.80
C ASN A 24 5.96 9.83 3.65
N ILE A 25 4.79 9.41 4.10
CA ILE A 25 4.24 8.09 3.79
C ILE A 25 3.13 8.33 2.78
N THR A 26 3.22 7.70 1.61
CA THR A 26 2.22 7.82 0.56
C THR A 26 1.41 6.54 0.45
N LEU A 27 0.10 6.68 0.42
CA LEU A 27 -0.81 5.56 0.24
C LEU A 27 -1.60 5.76 -1.05
N GLY A 28 -1.87 4.67 -1.74
CA GLY A 28 -2.71 4.70 -2.94
C GLY A 28 -3.57 3.45 -3.03
N LEU A 29 -4.80 3.63 -3.48
CA LEU A 29 -5.68 2.52 -3.80
C LEU A 29 -5.68 2.30 -5.30
N TYR A 30 -5.38 1.08 -5.70
CA TYR A 30 -5.43 0.64 -7.10
C TYR A 30 -6.56 -0.33 -7.30
N GLN A 31 -7.38 -0.07 -8.30
CA GLN A 31 -8.32 -1.04 -8.83
C GLN A 31 -7.77 -1.51 -10.18
N ARG A 32 -7.23 -2.73 -10.22
CA ARG A 32 -6.45 -3.23 -11.37
C ARG A 32 -5.26 -2.28 -11.64
N LYS A 33 -5.22 -1.65 -12.81
CA LYS A 33 -4.17 -0.69 -13.20
C LYS A 33 -4.51 0.75 -12.87
N ASP A 34 -5.74 1.01 -12.45
CA ASP A 34 -6.24 2.36 -12.26
C ASP A 34 -5.95 2.83 -10.84
N LEU A 35 -5.21 3.91 -10.74
CA LEU A 35 -4.96 4.57 -9.46
C LEU A 35 -6.18 5.41 -9.10
N GLY A 36 -6.75 5.09 -7.95
CA GLY A 36 -7.84 5.86 -7.37
C GLY A 36 -7.34 6.84 -6.31
N PRO A 37 -7.95 6.83 -5.13
CA PRO A 37 -7.58 7.73 -4.05
C PRO A 37 -6.12 7.58 -3.62
N ARG A 38 -5.50 8.73 -3.33
CA ARG A 38 -4.14 8.79 -2.80
C ARG A 38 -4.11 9.69 -1.58
N TRP A 39 -3.24 9.35 -0.63
CA TRP A 39 -3.04 10.14 0.59
C TRP A 39 -1.57 10.23 0.93
N ARG A 40 -1.22 11.30 1.61
CA ARG A 40 0.09 11.45 2.23
C ARG A 40 -0.04 11.69 3.72
N LEU A 41 0.83 11.05 4.48
CA LEU A 41 1.01 11.29 5.89
C LEU A 41 2.42 11.82 6.14
N ALA A 42 2.58 12.65 7.15
CA ALA A 42 3.91 12.96 7.63
C ALA A 42 4.55 11.71 8.25
N THR A 43 5.81 11.46 7.92
CA THR A 43 6.57 10.39 8.56
C THR A 43 6.88 10.79 10.00
N ASN A 44 6.48 9.95 10.95
CA ASN A 44 6.70 10.18 12.36
C ASN A 44 7.16 8.90 13.03
N LEU A 45 8.42 8.86 13.45
CA LEU A 45 9.03 7.68 14.06
C LEU A 45 8.41 7.33 15.43
N ASP A 46 7.81 8.30 16.10
CA ASP A 46 7.27 8.12 17.44
C ASP A 46 5.84 7.60 17.45
N ARG A 47 5.17 7.59 16.29
CA ARG A 47 3.82 7.04 16.20
C ARG A 47 3.83 5.53 16.41
N MET A 48 2.81 5.09 17.12
CA MET A 48 2.59 3.68 17.38
C MET A 48 1.85 3.02 16.21
N PRO A 49 1.94 1.69 16.07
CA PRO A 49 1.17 0.97 15.05
C PRO A 49 -0.32 1.29 15.07
N ASP A 50 -0.91 1.44 16.25
CA ASP A 50 -2.34 1.78 16.40
C ASP A 50 -2.68 3.13 15.79
N GLU A 51 -1.80 4.11 15.92
CA GLU A 51 -2.02 5.45 15.36
C GLU A 51 -2.03 5.39 13.82
N TYR A 52 -1.09 4.67 13.23
CA TYR A 52 -1.08 4.47 11.78
C TYR A 52 -2.30 3.67 11.32
N GLY A 53 -2.63 2.60 12.04
CA GLY A 53 -3.76 1.75 11.69
C GLY A 53 -5.08 2.51 11.66
N LEU A 54 -5.33 3.33 12.67
CA LEU A 54 -6.55 4.15 12.74
C LEU A 54 -6.59 5.18 11.61
N GLN A 55 -5.45 5.75 11.23
CA GLN A 55 -5.38 6.64 10.08
C GLN A 55 -5.68 5.92 8.77
N PHE A 56 -5.15 4.71 8.59
CA PHE A 56 -5.44 3.90 7.40
C PHE A 56 -6.93 3.58 7.30
N LEU A 57 -7.56 3.19 8.41
CA LEU A 57 -9.00 2.96 8.46
C LEU A 57 -9.79 4.21 8.09
N SER A 58 -9.38 5.35 8.62
CA SER A 58 -10.02 6.63 8.34
C SER A 58 -9.95 7.00 6.86
N MET A 59 -8.80 6.79 6.23
CA MET A 59 -8.61 7.04 4.80
C MET A 59 -9.48 6.13 3.95
N LEU A 60 -9.49 4.84 4.24
CA LEU A 60 -10.31 3.88 3.53
C LEU A 60 -11.79 4.19 3.69
N SER A 61 -12.22 4.56 4.88
CA SER A 61 -13.60 4.95 5.15
C SER A 61 -13.99 6.21 4.37
N TYR A 62 -13.10 7.19 4.33
CA TYR A 62 -13.33 8.41 3.53
C TYR A 62 -13.50 8.08 2.05
N ALA A 63 -12.73 7.14 1.54
CA ALA A 63 -12.84 6.66 0.16
C ALA A 63 -13.98 5.68 -0.05
N GLU A 64 -14.76 5.39 0.97
CA GLU A 64 -15.86 4.41 0.93
C GLU A 64 -15.37 2.99 0.58
N CYS A 65 -14.13 2.68 0.90
CA CYS A 65 -13.55 1.36 0.69
C CYS A 65 -13.66 0.53 1.98
N LYS A 66 -14.31 -0.59 1.89
CA LYS A 66 -14.40 -1.53 3.02
C LYS A 66 -13.12 -2.36 3.11
N ILE A 67 -12.73 -2.74 4.33
CA ILE A 67 -11.60 -3.63 4.54
C ILE A 67 -11.77 -4.93 3.75
N ALA A 68 -12.99 -5.47 3.72
CA ALA A 68 -13.30 -6.70 2.98
C ALA A 68 -13.07 -6.59 1.47
N ASP A 69 -13.06 -5.38 0.93
CA ASP A 69 -12.81 -5.14 -0.50
C ASP A 69 -11.33 -5.15 -0.86
N LEU A 70 -10.44 -4.99 0.13
CA LEU A 70 -9.01 -5.06 -0.12
C LEU A 70 -8.58 -6.48 -0.44
N THR A 71 -7.86 -6.63 -1.55
CA THR A 71 -7.32 -7.92 -1.98
C THR A 71 -5.88 -8.12 -1.49
N GLY A 72 -5.13 -7.05 -1.36
CA GLY A 72 -3.75 -7.12 -0.92
C GLY A 72 -3.18 -5.74 -0.60
N ILE A 73 -2.02 -5.77 0.05
CA ILE A 73 -1.26 -4.57 0.39
C ILE A 73 0.17 -4.77 -0.10
N CYS A 74 0.72 -3.78 -0.77
CA CYS A 74 2.09 -3.77 -1.22
C CYS A 74 2.80 -2.58 -0.59
N MET A 75 3.95 -2.81 0.02
CA MET A 75 4.68 -1.79 0.75
C MET A 75 6.14 -1.72 0.34
N ALA A 76 6.66 -0.51 0.16
CA ALA A 76 8.08 -0.23 0.12
C ALA A 76 8.44 0.71 1.25
N SER A 77 9.61 0.53 1.85
CA SER A 77 10.04 1.39 2.95
C SER A 77 11.55 1.62 2.89
N VAL A 78 11.94 2.88 3.04
CA VAL A 78 13.34 3.29 3.25
C VAL A 78 13.57 3.74 4.71
N VAL A 79 12.62 3.45 5.60
CA VAL A 79 12.66 3.84 7.01
C VAL A 79 12.53 2.58 7.87
N PRO A 80 13.63 1.84 8.10
CA PRO A 80 13.58 0.57 8.82
C PRO A 80 12.83 0.60 10.16
N PRO A 81 12.96 1.63 11.00
CA PRO A 81 12.22 1.66 12.26
C PRO A 81 10.70 1.68 12.11
N LEU A 82 10.18 2.15 10.98
CA LEU A 82 8.74 2.20 10.73
C LEU A 82 8.20 0.97 10.01
N THR A 83 9.05 0.25 9.30
CA THR A 83 8.61 -0.91 8.51
C THR A 83 7.79 -1.89 9.33
N GLY A 84 8.32 -2.32 10.47
CA GLY A 84 7.62 -3.25 11.36
C GLY A 84 6.34 -2.68 11.95
N LYS A 85 6.35 -1.41 12.32
CA LYS A 85 5.17 -0.74 12.88
C LYS A 85 4.02 -0.67 11.88
N ILE A 86 4.33 -0.34 10.63
CA ILE A 86 3.31 -0.24 9.58
C ILE A 86 2.81 -1.63 9.17
N MET A 87 3.68 -2.62 9.13
CA MET A 87 3.26 -4.01 8.91
C MET A 87 2.28 -4.46 9.98
N GLU A 88 2.59 -4.18 11.24
CA GLU A 88 1.70 -4.50 12.37
C GLU A 88 0.36 -3.78 12.25
N ALA A 89 0.38 -2.50 11.89
CA ALA A 89 -0.83 -1.72 11.65
C ALA A 89 -1.72 -2.36 10.57
N CYS A 90 -1.12 -2.80 9.47
CA CYS A 90 -1.84 -3.47 8.39
C CYS A 90 -2.46 -4.78 8.85
N ARG A 91 -1.70 -5.61 9.54
CA ARG A 91 -2.18 -6.91 10.04
C ARG A 91 -3.35 -6.74 10.98
N HIS A 92 -3.20 -5.82 11.91
CA HIS A 92 -4.16 -5.65 13.01
C HIS A 92 -5.43 -4.90 12.59
N TYR A 93 -5.29 -3.86 11.76
CA TYR A 93 -6.41 -2.99 11.39
C TYR A 93 -6.98 -3.28 10.02
N LEU A 94 -6.19 -3.77 9.09
CA LEU A 94 -6.64 -4.06 7.72
C LEU A 94 -6.76 -5.56 7.43
N ASP A 95 -6.38 -6.39 8.37
CA ASP A 95 -6.53 -7.85 8.31
C ASP A 95 -5.78 -8.48 7.12
N LEU A 96 -4.71 -7.84 6.68
CA LEU A 96 -3.86 -8.29 5.58
C LEU A 96 -2.39 -8.14 5.94
N ASP A 97 -1.58 -9.11 5.49
CA ASP A 97 -0.13 -9.02 5.55
C ASP A 97 0.38 -8.24 4.33
N PRO A 98 1.14 -7.16 4.54
CA PRO A 98 1.73 -6.45 3.42
C PRO A 98 2.80 -7.28 2.73
N LEU A 99 2.80 -7.24 1.42
CA LEU A 99 3.93 -7.68 0.62
C LEU A 99 4.96 -6.57 0.63
N VAL A 100 6.15 -6.85 1.17
CA VAL A 100 7.22 -5.86 1.23
C VAL A 100 8.09 -5.98 -0.02
N VAL A 101 8.19 -4.87 -0.76
CA VAL A 101 9.02 -4.76 -1.96
C VAL A 101 10.32 -4.06 -1.59
N ASP A 102 11.45 -4.58 -2.07
CA ASP A 102 12.74 -3.94 -1.84
C ASP A 102 12.90 -2.73 -2.79
N PRO A 103 12.96 -1.51 -2.27
CA PRO A 103 13.02 -0.29 -3.11
C PRO A 103 14.35 -0.13 -3.83
N GLY A 104 15.38 -0.91 -3.49
CA GLY A 104 16.71 -0.80 -4.08
C GLY A 104 16.90 -1.54 -5.40
N VAL A 105 15.91 -2.27 -5.89
CA VAL A 105 16.06 -3.11 -7.08
C VAL A 105 15.51 -2.41 -8.32
N LYS A 106 16.42 -2.00 -9.21
CA LYS A 106 16.06 -1.27 -10.44
C LYS A 106 15.53 -2.16 -11.57
N THR A 107 15.80 -3.46 -11.56
CA THR A 107 15.56 -4.34 -12.72
C THR A 107 14.85 -5.64 -12.37
N GLY A 108 14.21 -5.73 -11.25
CA GLY A 108 13.49 -6.91 -10.83
C GLY A 108 12.95 -6.67 -9.45
N VAL A 109 11.70 -7.00 -9.28
CA VAL A 109 11.04 -6.83 -8.00
C VAL A 109 11.48 -7.97 -7.10
N ARG A 110 12.25 -7.67 -6.05
CA ARG A 110 12.44 -8.61 -4.95
C ARG A 110 11.22 -8.59 -4.07
N ILE A 111 10.45 -9.63 -4.19
CA ILE A 111 9.26 -9.82 -3.38
C ILE A 111 9.66 -10.71 -2.20
N ARG A 112 9.48 -10.18 -0.98
CA ARG A 112 9.62 -11.00 0.22
C ARG A 112 8.29 -11.69 0.46
N TYR A 113 8.25 -12.97 0.14
CA TYR A 113 7.06 -13.79 0.42
C TYR A 113 7.07 -14.22 1.87
N GLU A 114 6.04 -13.86 2.63
CA GLU A 114 5.73 -14.57 3.87
C GLU A 114 4.67 -15.64 3.62
N ASP A 115 3.68 -15.36 2.78
CA ASP A 115 2.73 -16.37 2.32
C ASP A 115 2.37 -16.13 0.85
N PRO A 116 2.95 -16.90 -0.08
CA PRO A 116 2.70 -16.73 -1.51
C PRO A 116 1.28 -17.11 -1.93
N ARG A 117 0.47 -17.65 -1.04
CA ARG A 117 -0.91 -18.05 -1.32
C ARG A 117 -1.92 -16.95 -1.04
N ALA A 118 -1.54 -15.91 -0.32
CA ALA A 118 -2.45 -14.84 0.08
C ALA A 118 -2.91 -13.99 -1.11
N VAL A 119 -2.03 -13.80 -2.09
CA VAL A 119 -2.34 -13.09 -3.35
C VAL A 119 -1.76 -13.89 -4.49
N GLY A 120 -2.49 -14.10 -5.58
CA GLY A 120 -1.96 -14.80 -6.76
C GLY A 120 -0.68 -14.14 -7.28
N ALA A 121 0.27 -14.95 -7.78
CA ALA A 121 1.58 -14.47 -8.22
C ALA A 121 1.48 -13.31 -9.22
N ASP A 122 0.55 -13.36 -10.16
CA ASP A 122 0.33 -12.32 -11.17
C ASP A 122 -0.06 -10.99 -10.53
N ARG A 123 -0.89 -11.02 -9.50
CA ARG A 123 -1.33 -9.85 -8.76
C ARG A 123 -0.21 -9.22 -7.95
N ILE A 124 0.67 -10.06 -7.42
CA ILE A 124 1.85 -9.62 -6.67
C ILE A 124 2.80 -8.84 -7.58
N VAL A 125 3.07 -9.37 -8.78
CA VAL A 125 3.94 -8.71 -9.77
C VAL A 125 3.33 -7.38 -10.21
N ASP A 126 2.03 -7.35 -10.48
CA ASP A 126 1.33 -6.13 -10.86
C ASP A 126 1.36 -5.09 -9.76
N ALA A 127 1.08 -5.47 -8.52
CA ALA A 127 1.13 -4.57 -7.37
C ALA A 127 2.52 -3.97 -7.18
N ALA A 128 3.55 -4.78 -7.30
CA ALA A 128 4.92 -4.32 -7.20
C ALA A 128 5.28 -3.34 -8.32
N GLY A 129 4.83 -3.62 -9.54
CA GLY A 129 5.00 -2.72 -10.68
C GLY A 129 4.33 -1.37 -10.46
N TYR A 130 3.12 -1.36 -9.92
CA TYR A 130 2.39 -0.14 -9.61
C TYR A 130 3.07 0.65 -8.49
N LEU A 131 3.56 -0.02 -7.46
CA LEU A 131 4.27 0.63 -6.36
C LEU A 131 5.55 1.30 -6.86
N ILE A 132 6.30 0.64 -7.72
CA ILE A 132 7.50 1.22 -8.35
C ILE A 132 7.13 2.44 -9.20
N ALA A 133 6.08 2.36 -10.00
CA ALA A 133 5.61 3.46 -10.82
C ALA A 133 5.17 4.66 -9.96
N VAL A 134 4.51 4.42 -8.85
CA VAL A 134 4.11 5.46 -7.89
C VAL A 134 5.34 6.12 -7.28
N SER A 135 6.32 5.34 -6.85
CA SER A 135 7.55 5.86 -6.27
C SER A 135 8.32 6.73 -7.26
N ILE A 136 8.41 6.31 -8.51
CA ILE A 136 9.04 7.08 -9.57
C ILE A 136 8.28 8.39 -9.83
N SER A 137 6.95 8.33 -9.89
CA SER A 137 6.11 9.50 -10.09
C SER A 137 6.29 10.53 -8.96
N LEU A 138 6.41 10.07 -7.72
CA LEU A 138 6.64 10.94 -6.57
C LEU A 138 8.00 11.62 -6.61
N ILE A 139 9.03 10.91 -7.06
CA ILE A 139 10.36 11.48 -7.24
C ILE A 139 10.35 12.54 -8.34
N ALA A 140 9.59 12.32 -9.41
CA ALA A 140 9.44 13.27 -10.51
C ALA A 140 8.71 14.55 -10.09
N ASP A 141 7.84 14.48 -9.08
CA ASP A 141 7.08 15.62 -8.56
C ASP A 141 7.87 16.46 -7.52
N LEU A 142 9.04 16.00 -7.16
CA LEU A 142 9.93 16.75 -6.28
C LEU A 142 10.74 17.76 -7.11
#